data_ca0a89b72ea8e1284ac1195b37ad0c3b
#
_entry.id   ca0a89b72ea8e1284ac1195b37ad0c3b
#
_cell.length_a   1.000
_cell.length_b   1.000
_cell.length_c   1.000
_cell.angle_alpha   90.00
_cell.angle_beta   90.00
_cell.angle_gamma   90.00
#
_symmetry.space_group_name_H-M   'P 1'
#
loop_
_entity.id
_entity.type
_entity.pdbx_description
1 polymer ?
#
loop_
_entity_poly.entity_id
_entity_poly.type
_entity_poly.pdbx_seq_one_letter_code
_entity_poly.pdbx_strand_id
1 'polypeptide(L)'
;PDAGALGCQILNPDGTFAPESRRSFPTPKIAFYRMIGLGRLFPSSPRFGKYNLTYLPRDQASEVDALSGSCMMVRRKALFGANEEGGSGLFDEDFFMYGEDLDLCFRIQEAGWKVWYTPETWIIHYKGESTKKGEIRYVKLFYGAMLLFIEKHMNGSQSSILTSMLRAGIMV
;
A
#
# COMPACT_ATOMS: atom_id res chain seq x y z
N PRO A 1 16.72 -4.23 14.12
CA PRO A 1 16.99 -5.66 13.96
C PRO A 1 15.83 -6.41 13.34
N ASP A 2 14.58 -5.96 13.56
CA ASP A 2 13.29 -6.57 13.17
C ASP A 2 12.72 -6.04 11.84
N ALA A 3 13.40 -5.09 11.18
CA ALA A 3 12.96 -4.58 9.90
C ALA A 3 13.14 -5.63 8.78
N GLY A 4 12.04 -6.03 8.16
CA GLY A 4 11.97 -6.88 6.97
C GLY A 4 11.98 -6.07 5.68
N ALA A 5 11.33 -4.90 5.69
CA ALA A 5 11.37 -3.96 4.58
C ALA A 5 11.54 -2.51 5.07
N LEU A 6 12.23 -1.71 4.28
CA LEU A 6 12.47 -0.28 4.50
C LEU A 6 12.21 0.49 3.21
N GLY A 7 11.40 1.54 3.29
CA GLY A 7 11.16 2.46 2.19
C GLY A 7 11.55 3.88 2.55
N CYS A 8 11.97 4.64 1.54
CA CYS A 8 12.35 6.03 1.70
C CYS A 8 11.19 7.00 1.40
N GLN A 9 11.43 8.28 1.65
CA GLN A 9 10.54 9.34 1.23
C GLN A 9 10.52 9.43 -0.30
N ILE A 10 9.30 9.45 -0.87
CA ILE A 10 9.10 9.64 -2.31
C ILE A 10 8.58 11.05 -2.53
N LEU A 11 9.18 11.75 -3.47
CA LEU A 11 8.74 13.07 -3.91
C LEU A 11 8.13 12.98 -5.32
N ASN A 12 7.16 13.82 -5.58
CA ASN A 12 6.67 14.11 -6.92
C ASN A 12 7.72 14.91 -7.70
N PRO A 13 7.62 15.02 -9.06
CA PRO A 13 8.55 15.83 -9.85
C PRO A 13 8.62 17.30 -9.46
N ASP A 14 7.59 17.85 -8.83
CA ASP A 14 7.51 19.20 -8.31
C ASP A 14 8.13 19.37 -6.90
N GLY A 15 8.75 18.30 -6.36
CA GLY A 15 9.34 18.27 -5.03
C GLY A 15 8.35 18.10 -3.88
N THR A 16 7.06 17.99 -4.14
CA THR A 16 6.06 17.74 -3.10
C THR A 16 6.10 16.29 -2.62
N PHE A 17 5.73 16.05 -1.37
CA PHE A 17 5.65 14.71 -0.80
C PHE A 17 4.60 13.85 -1.52
N ALA A 18 4.99 12.65 -1.93
CA ALA A 18 4.10 11.66 -2.51
C ALA A 18 3.48 10.79 -1.41
N PRO A 19 2.15 10.92 -1.16
CA PRO A 19 1.49 10.22 -0.04
C PRO A 19 1.60 8.70 -0.10
N GLU A 20 1.84 8.12 -1.28
CA GLU A 20 2.04 6.69 -1.46
C GLU A 20 3.39 6.17 -0.97
N SER A 21 4.30 7.03 -0.51
CA SER A 21 5.56 6.62 0.14
C SER A 21 5.31 5.58 1.24
N ARG A 22 4.16 5.72 1.91
CA ARG A 22 3.73 4.85 2.99
C ARG A 22 2.21 4.73 3.00
N ARG A 23 1.71 3.55 3.30
CA ARG A 23 0.27 3.25 3.25
C ARG A 23 -0.14 2.30 4.39
N SER A 24 -1.44 2.28 4.71
CA SER A 24 -2.03 1.19 5.44
C SER A 24 -2.64 0.16 4.48
N PHE A 25 -2.87 -1.06 4.98
CA PHE A 25 -3.59 -2.06 4.22
C PHE A 25 -5.02 -1.61 3.90
N PRO A 26 -5.50 -1.88 2.67
CA PRO A 26 -6.83 -1.49 2.23
C PRO A 26 -7.90 -2.44 2.79
N THR A 27 -8.23 -2.31 4.09
CA THR A 27 -9.44 -2.98 4.58
C THR A 27 -10.66 -2.49 3.80
N PRO A 28 -11.78 -3.23 3.74
CA PRO A 28 -12.99 -2.79 3.03
C PRO A 28 -13.43 -1.38 3.42
N LYS A 29 -13.33 -1.04 4.70
CA LYS A 29 -13.68 0.28 5.24
C LYS A 29 -12.71 1.38 4.77
N ILE A 30 -11.41 1.11 4.79
CA ILE A 30 -10.37 2.06 4.36
C ILE A 30 -10.46 2.29 2.84
N ALA A 31 -10.63 1.22 2.07
CA ALA A 31 -10.80 1.27 0.63
C ALA A 31 -12.07 2.07 0.24
N PHE A 32 -13.18 1.86 0.96
CA PHE A 32 -14.41 2.60 0.76
C PHE A 32 -14.23 4.11 1.05
N TYR A 33 -13.62 4.49 2.19
CA TYR A 33 -13.34 5.89 2.50
C TYR A 33 -12.47 6.58 1.46
N ARG A 34 -11.48 5.84 0.92
CA ARG A 34 -10.64 6.33 -0.16
C ARG A 34 -11.44 6.52 -1.45
N MET A 35 -12.28 5.57 -1.83
CA MET A 35 -13.09 5.60 -3.05
C MET A 35 -14.03 6.80 -3.06
N ILE A 36 -14.70 7.10 -1.94
CA ILE A 36 -15.62 8.26 -1.83
C ILE A 36 -14.91 9.59 -1.48
N GLY A 37 -13.57 9.60 -1.43
CA GLY A 37 -12.77 10.81 -1.28
C GLY A 37 -12.65 11.39 0.13
N LEU A 38 -13.14 10.70 1.18
CA LEU A 38 -13.07 11.20 2.56
C LEU A 38 -11.64 11.45 3.05
N GLY A 39 -10.66 10.69 2.59
CA GLY A 39 -9.25 10.92 2.92
C GLY A 39 -8.69 12.24 2.36
N ARG A 40 -9.29 12.77 1.29
CA ARG A 40 -8.93 14.08 0.73
C ARG A 40 -9.57 15.23 1.50
N LEU A 41 -10.82 15.04 1.95
CA LEU A 41 -11.56 16.04 2.72
C LEU A 41 -11.02 16.17 4.15
N PHE A 42 -10.56 15.08 4.74
CA PHE A 42 -10.08 15.02 6.13
C PHE A 42 -8.69 14.38 6.23
N PRO A 43 -7.63 14.98 5.64
CA PRO A 43 -6.30 14.37 5.57
C PRO A 43 -5.64 14.17 6.93
N SER A 44 -5.92 15.02 7.91
CA SER A 44 -5.37 14.93 9.27
C SER A 44 -6.13 13.94 10.17
N SER A 45 -7.20 13.32 9.66
CA SER A 45 -7.98 12.36 10.44
C SER A 45 -7.32 10.97 10.42
N PRO A 46 -7.00 10.36 11.59
CA PRO A 46 -6.51 8.98 11.66
C PRO A 46 -7.50 7.96 11.10
N ARG A 47 -8.79 8.32 11.02
CA ARG A 47 -9.85 7.46 10.46
C ARG A 47 -9.91 7.55 8.94
N PHE A 48 -9.94 8.75 8.38
CA PHE A 48 -10.18 8.98 6.95
C PHE A 48 -8.89 9.09 6.14
N GLY A 49 -7.83 9.67 6.72
CA GLY A 49 -6.49 9.74 6.14
C GLY A 49 -5.68 8.45 6.28
N LYS A 50 -6.28 7.37 6.82
CA LYS A 50 -5.58 6.14 7.19
C LYS A 50 -4.91 5.45 6.00
N TYR A 51 -5.51 5.45 4.82
CA TYR A 51 -4.93 4.75 3.67
C TYR A 51 -3.49 5.21 3.34
N ASN A 52 -3.27 6.52 3.27
CA ASN A 52 -1.95 7.11 2.99
C ASN A 52 -1.24 7.61 4.26
N LEU A 53 -1.76 7.29 5.45
CA LEU A 53 -1.20 7.71 6.74
C LEU A 53 -0.88 9.22 6.78
N THR A 54 -1.75 10.04 6.18
CA THR A 54 -1.54 11.48 5.99
C THR A 54 -1.52 12.28 7.29
N TYR A 55 -2.03 11.70 8.37
CA TYR A 55 -2.00 12.25 9.72
C TYR A 55 -0.65 12.07 10.44
N LEU A 56 0.24 11.21 9.92
CA LEU A 56 1.58 11.03 10.48
C LEU A 56 2.56 12.08 9.96
N PRO A 57 3.51 12.56 10.76
CA PRO A 57 4.59 13.43 10.31
C PRO A 57 5.40 12.75 9.19
N ARG A 58 5.69 13.50 8.12
CA ARG A 58 6.43 12.97 6.97
C ARG A 58 7.95 12.89 7.21
N ASP A 59 8.43 13.66 8.17
CA ASP A 59 9.83 13.85 8.55
C ASP A 59 10.28 12.95 9.71
N GLN A 60 9.44 11.97 10.08
CA GLN A 60 9.74 11.01 11.12
C GLN A 60 9.67 9.59 10.59
N ALA A 61 10.65 8.77 10.98
CA ALA A 61 10.61 7.34 10.71
C ALA A 61 9.44 6.71 11.46
N SER A 62 8.74 5.80 10.80
CA SER A 62 7.55 5.14 11.37
C SER A 62 7.39 3.71 10.86
N GLU A 63 6.90 2.84 11.73
CA GLU A 63 6.37 1.54 11.33
C GLU A 63 5.07 1.77 10.54
N VAL A 64 4.94 1.11 9.41
CA VAL A 64 3.81 1.28 8.47
C VAL A 64 3.35 -0.07 7.96
N ASP A 65 2.11 -0.14 7.46
CA ASP A 65 1.62 -1.40 6.92
C ASP A 65 2.27 -1.72 5.56
N ALA A 66 2.47 -0.71 4.71
CA ALA A 66 3.05 -0.92 3.39
C ALA A 66 3.82 0.28 2.86
N LEU A 67 4.76 0.01 1.97
CA LEU A 67 5.60 0.95 1.24
C LEU A 67 5.22 0.96 -0.24
N SER A 68 5.76 1.93 -0.98
CA SER A 68 5.69 1.90 -2.44
C SER A 68 6.82 1.05 -3.02
N GLY A 69 6.48 0.20 -3.97
CA GLY A 69 7.45 -0.61 -4.72
C GLY A 69 8.45 0.21 -5.54
N SER A 70 8.22 1.52 -5.73
CA SER A 70 9.16 2.39 -6.45
C SER A 70 10.49 2.61 -5.71
N CYS A 71 10.51 2.44 -4.38
CA CYS A 71 11.75 2.40 -3.59
C CYS A 71 11.52 1.60 -2.31
N MET A 72 11.85 0.31 -2.37
CA MET A 72 11.72 -0.60 -1.23
C MET A 72 12.97 -1.47 -1.13
N MET A 73 13.67 -1.38 -0.01
CA MET A 73 14.75 -2.31 0.34
C MET A 73 14.18 -3.42 1.19
N VAL A 74 14.40 -4.67 0.80
CA VAL A 74 13.85 -5.83 1.51
C VAL A 74 14.98 -6.72 2.01
N ARG A 75 14.86 -7.15 3.25
CA ARG A 75 15.82 -8.07 3.86
C ARG A 75 15.67 -9.46 3.24
N ARG A 76 16.77 -10.05 2.75
CA ARG A 76 16.75 -11.40 2.16
C ARG A 76 16.08 -12.44 3.06
N LYS A 77 16.34 -12.41 4.38
CA LYS A 77 15.72 -13.34 5.33
C LYS A 77 14.20 -13.16 5.47
N ALA A 78 13.67 -11.96 5.22
CA ALA A 78 12.24 -11.74 5.23
C ALA A 78 11.57 -12.35 3.98
N LEU A 79 12.29 -12.40 2.85
CA LEU A 79 11.79 -13.03 1.62
C LEU A 79 11.85 -14.56 1.66
N PHE A 80 12.97 -15.11 2.11
CA PHE A 80 13.26 -16.55 1.95
C PHE A 80 13.36 -17.32 3.27
N GLY A 81 13.16 -16.64 4.43
CA GLY A 81 13.38 -17.25 5.74
C GLY A 81 14.87 -17.39 6.10
N ALA A 82 15.16 -17.91 7.30
CA ALA A 82 16.53 -18.06 7.77
C ALA A 82 17.30 -19.19 7.05
N ASN A 83 16.59 -20.24 6.61
CA ASN A 83 17.12 -21.42 5.92
C ASN A 83 16.47 -21.62 4.54
N GLU A 84 16.06 -20.52 3.89
CA GLU A 84 15.29 -20.55 2.64
C GLU A 84 13.90 -21.22 2.78
N GLU A 85 13.42 -21.36 4.01
CA GLU A 85 12.09 -21.86 4.34
C GLU A 85 11.32 -20.82 5.18
N GLY A 86 10.03 -20.67 4.93
CA GLY A 86 9.13 -19.82 5.75
C GLY A 86 9.27 -18.31 5.57
N GLY A 87 9.85 -17.84 4.48
CA GLY A 87 9.83 -16.41 4.13
C GLY A 87 8.55 -15.97 3.44
N SER A 88 8.42 -14.66 3.16
CA SER A 88 7.26 -14.08 2.46
C SER A 88 7.20 -14.46 0.97
N GLY A 89 8.29 -14.93 0.37
CA GLY A 89 8.42 -15.12 -1.07
C GLY A 89 8.62 -13.82 -1.84
N LEU A 90 8.60 -13.91 -3.17
CA LEU A 90 8.70 -12.77 -4.09
C LEU A 90 7.33 -12.14 -4.35
N PHE A 91 7.24 -11.24 -5.35
CA PHE A 91 5.97 -10.66 -5.77
C PHE A 91 4.99 -11.74 -6.25
N ASP A 92 3.72 -11.55 -5.88
CA ASP A 92 2.63 -12.42 -6.32
C ASP A 92 2.15 -11.98 -7.72
N GLU A 93 2.23 -12.89 -8.67
CA GLU A 93 1.94 -12.63 -10.09
C GLU A 93 0.45 -12.39 -10.39
N ASP A 94 -0.45 -12.69 -9.46
CA ASP A 94 -1.86 -12.33 -9.59
C ASP A 94 -2.08 -10.80 -9.58
N PHE A 95 -1.13 -10.04 -9.02
CA PHE A 95 -1.13 -8.57 -9.08
C PHE A 95 -0.42 -8.09 -10.34
N PHE A 96 -1.15 -7.98 -11.45
CA PHE A 96 -0.60 -7.52 -12.73
C PHE A 96 -0.03 -6.09 -12.66
N MET A 97 -0.73 -5.19 -11.98
CA MET A 97 -0.32 -3.79 -11.78
C MET A 97 -1.03 -3.22 -10.56
N TYR A 98 -0.28 -2.59 -9.66
CA TYR A 98 -0.70 -2.12 -8.35
C TYR A 98 -1.05 -3.26 -7.38
N GLY A 99 -0.72 -3.05 -6.11
CA GLY A 99 -1.05 -3.97 -5.02
C GLY A 99 0.00 -5.06 -4.77
N GLU A 100 0.92 -5.31 -5.69
CA GLU A 100 2.03 -6.23 -5.52
C GLU A 100 2.93 -5.84 -4.33
N ASP A 101 3.11 -4.53 -4.13
CA ASP A 101 3.87 -3.98 -3.01
C ASP A 101 3.11 -4.07 -1.68
N LEU A 102 1.79 -3.88 -1.71
CA LEU A 102 0.93 -4.09 -0.54
C LEU A 102 0.94 -5.55 -0.11
N ASP A 103 0.79 -6.46 -1.07
CA ASP A 103 0.80 -7.90 -0.85
C ASP A 103 2.13 -8.37 -0.27
N LEU A 104 3.25 -7.95 -0.85
CA LEU A 104 4.57 -8.28 -0.34
C LEU A 104 4.78 -7.78 1.09
N CYS A 105 4.42 -6.53 1.38
CA CYS A 105 4.51 -5.97 2.73
C CYS A 105 3.64 -6.74 3.73
N PHE A 106 2.45 -7.18 3.32
CA PHE A 106 1.57 -7.99 4.14
C PHE A 106 2.22 -9.32 4.50
N ARG A 107 2.74 -10.05 3.51
CA ARG A 107 3.39 -11.35 3.73
C ARG A 107 4.69 -11.23 4.54
N ILE A 108 5.43 -10.13 4.40
CA ILE A 108 6.61 -9.82 5.24
C ILE A 108 6.19 -9.70 6.71
N GLN A 109 5.05 -9.04 6.99
CA GLN A 109 4.54 -8.91 8.36
C GLN A 109 3.97 -10.23 8.90
N GLU A 110 3.29 -11.03 8.07
CA GLU A 110 2.85 -12.38 8.44
C GLU A 110 4.04 -13.29 8.80
N ALA A 111 5.19 -13.10 8.16
CA ALA A 111 6.44 -13.79 8.50
C ALA A 111 7.14 -13.22 9.77
N GLY A 112 6.48 -12.31 10.51
CA GLY A 112 6.95 -11.76 11.79
C GLY A 112 7.94 -10.60 11.67
N TRP A 113 8.10 -10.02 10.48
CA TRP A 113 8.97 -8.86 10.26
C TRP A 113 8.17 -7.57 10.26
N LYS A 114 8.86 -6.43 10.50
CA LYS A 114 8.29 -5.09 10.43
C LYS A 114 8.61 -4.40 9.13
N VAL A 115 7.73 -3.48 8.74
CA VAL A 115 7.89 -2.61 7.57
C VAL A 115 8.08 -1.18 8.06
N TRP A 116 9.15 -0.53 7.61
CA TRP A 116 9.54 0.80 8.09
C TRP A 116 9.61 1.83 6.96
N TYR A 117 9.10 3.01 7.22
CA TYR A 117 9.33 4.22 6.44
C TYR A 117 10.43 5.05 7.09
N THR A 118 11.36 5.59 6.28
CA THR A 118 12.38 6.55 6.73
C THR A 118 12.41 7.79 5.85
N PRO A 119 12.48 9.01 6.44
CA PRO A 119 12.66 10.26 5.72
C PRO A 119 14.12 10.63 5.50
N GLU A 120 15.10 9.87 6.03
CA GLU A 120 16.52 10.20 5.97
C GLU A 120 17.08 10.25 4.55
N THR A 121 16.42 9.59 3.62
CA THR A 121 16.72 9.65 2.18
C THR A 121 15.44 9.76 1.38
N TRP A 122 15.57 10.22 0.13
CA TRP A 122 14.43 10.43 -0.75
C TRP A 122 14.77 10.16 -2.20
N ILE A 123 13.74 9.88 -2.98
CA ILE A 123 13.80 9.78 -4.44
C ILE A 123 12.74 10.68 -5.07
N ILE A 124 12.96 11.08 -6.31
CA ILE A 124 11.91 11.66 -7.16
C ILE A 124 11.34 10.56 -8.04
N HIS A 125 10.03 10.35 -7.98
CA HIS A 125 9.34 9.36 -8.79
C HIS A 125 8.50 10.03 -9.87
N TYR A 126 8.90 9.87 -11.13
CA TYR A 126 8.16 10.32 -12.30
C TYR A 126 7.03 9.34 -12.61
N LYS A 127 5.83 9.70 -12.15
CA LYS A 127 4.63 8.84 -12.28
C LYS A 127 3.96 9.05 -13.62
N GLY A 128 3.31 8.02 -14.13
CA GLY A 128 2.37 8.16 -15.25
C GLY A 128 2.88 7.74 -16.61
N GLU A 129 4.09 7.20 -16.68
CA GLU A 129 4.59 6.61 -17.95
C GLU A 129 3.74 5.41 -18.40
N SER A 130 3.19 4.66 -17.44
CA SER A 130 2.40 3.44 -17.73
C SER A 130 0.89 3.65 -17.70
N THR A 131 0.39 4.61 -16.90
CA THR A 131 -1.07 4.83 -16.77
C THR A 131 -1.35 6.25 -16.26
N LYS A 132 -2.07 7.07 -17.02
CA LYS A 132 -2.44 8.43 -16.60
C LYS A 132 -3.50 8.35 -15.49
N LYS A 133 -3.25 9.03 -14.36
CA LYS A 133 -4.25 9.18 -13.28
C LYS A 133 -5.47 9.91 -13.83
N GLY A 134 -6.67 9.35 -13.59
CA GLY A 134 -7.93 9.91 -14.06
C GLY A 134 -8.57 9.17 -15.22
N GLU A 135 -7.84 8.25 -15.86
CA GLU A 135 -8.46 7.34 -16.82
C GLU A 135 -9.26 6.25 -16.10
N ILE A 136 -10.40 5.86 -16.67
CA ILE A 136 -11.24 4.76 -16.15
C ILE A 136 -10.41 3.49 -15.96
N ARG A 137 -9.48 3.23 -16.87
CA ARG A 137 -8.55 2.09 -16.78
C ARG A 137 -7.71 2.13 -15.50
N TYR A 138 -7.17 3.30 -15.12
CA TYR A 138 -6.44 3.46 -13.85
C TYR A 138 -7.31 3.13 -12.64
N VAL A 139 -8.53 3.66 -12.61
CA VAL A 139 -9.48 3.43 -11.52
C VAL A 139 -9.79 1.95 -11.37
N LYS A 140 -10.09 1.27 -12.49
CA LYS A 140 -10.38 -0.18 -12.51
C LYS A 140 -9.19 -1.01 -12.02
N LEU A 141 -7.98 -0.73 -12.51
CA LEU A 141 -6.77 -1.46 -12.08
C LEU A 141 -6.47 -1.22 -10.59
N PHE A 142 -6.51 0.04 -10.14
CA PHE A 142 -6.16 0.39 -8.77
C PHE A 142 -7.13 -0.18 -7.73
N TYR A 143 -8.44 0.01 -7.95
CA TYR A 143 -9.44 -0.55 -7.03
C TYR A 143 -9.63 -2.05 -7.21
N GLY A 144 -9.40 -2.59 -8.40
CA GLY A 144 -9.33 -4.03 -8.65
C GLY A 144 -8.24 -4.71 -7.85
N ALA A 145 -7.04 -4.12 -7.80
CA ALA A 145 -5.94 -4.60 -6.96
C ALA A 145 -6.27 -4.53 -5.46
N MET A 146 -6.97 -3.48 -5.01
CA MET A 146 -7.46 -3.41 -3.62
C MET A 146 -8.46 -4.52 -3.29
N LEU A 147 -9.38 -4.83 -4.21
CA LEU A 147 -10.33 -5.93 -4.03
C LEU A 147 -9.61 -7.27 -3.97
N LEU A 148 -8.68 -7.52 -4.89
CA LEU A 148 -7.88 -8.74 -4.91
C LEU A 148 -7.12 -8.91 -3.58
N PHE A 149 -6.51 -7.85 -3.07
CA PHE A 149 -5.84 -7.87 -1.77
C PHE A 149 -6.80 -8.24 -0.63
N ILE A 150 -8.00 -7.62 -0.60
CA ILE A 150 -9.02 -7.92 0.40
C ILE A 150 -9.47 -9.38 0.31
N GLU A 151 -9.67 -9.89 -0.90
CA GLU A 151 -10.10 -11.27 -1.13
C GLU A 151 -9.03 -12.29 -0.73
N LYS A 152 -7.74 -11.98 -0.96
CA LYS A 152 -6.64 -12.88 -0.57
C LYS A 152 -6.37 -12.89 0.93
N HIS A 153 -6.38 -11.73 1.57
CA HIS A 153 -5.83 -11.59 2.91
C HIS A 153 -6.86 -11.27 4.00
N MET A 154 -8.08 -10.90 3.65
CA MET A 154 -9.08 -10.44 4.63
C MET A 154 -10.36 -11.28 4.61
N ASN A 155 -10.30 -12.52 4.15
CA ASN A 155 -11.42 -13.44 4.16
C ASN A 155 -11.93 -13.69 5.58
N GLY A 156 -13.16 -13.25 5.86
CA GLY A 156 -13.96 -13.63 7.02
C GLY A 156 -14.28 -12.55 8.05
N SER A 157 -13.74 -11.34 8.00
CA SER A 157 -13.91 -10.44 9.14
C SER A 157 -14.62 -9.11 8.88
N GLN A 158 -14.86 -8.66 7.65
CA GLN A 158 -15.47 -7.34 7.47
C GLN A 158 -16.43 -7.24 6.29
N SER A 159 -17.70 -7.12 6.65
CA SER A 159 -18.81 -6.58 5.86
C SER A 159 -18.79 -6.90 4.36
N SER A 160 -19.44 -8.00 4.01
CA SER A 160 -19.83 -8.36 2.63
C SER A 160 -20.48 -7.18 1.88
N ILE A 161 -21.17 -6.30 2.60
CA ILE A 161 -21.82 -5.09 2.07
C ILE A 161 -20.78 -4.10 1.52
N LEU A 162 -19.74 -3.73 2.30
CA LEU A 162 -18.71 -2.79 1.83
C LEU A 162 -17.92 -3.35 0.65
N THR A 163 -17.60 -4.63 0.66
CA THR A 163 -16.93 -5.30 -0.47
C THR A 163 -17.83 -5.30 -1.72
N SER A 164 -19.14 -5.52 -1.56
CA SER A 164 -20.11 -5.44 -2.65
C SER A 164 -20.23 -4.01 -3.21
N MET A 165 -20.22 -3.00 -2.34
CA MET A 165 -20.23 -1.59 -2.77
C MET A 165 -18.93 -1.21 -3.51
N LEU A 166 -17.78 -1.71 -3.07
CA LEU A 166 -16.51 -1.53 -3.79
C LEU A 166 -16.56 -2.17 -5.17
N ARG A 167 -17.04 -3.41 -5.28
CA ARG A 167 -17.24 -4.09 -6.59
C ARG A 167 -18.16 -3.30 -7.50
N ALA A 168 -19.30 -2.81 -7.00
CA ALA A 168 -20.23 -2.00 -7.79
C ALA A 168 -19.59 -0.69 -8.28
N GLY A 169 -18.80 0.00 -7.42
CA GLY A 169 -18.12 1.24 -7.78
C GLY A 169 -16.98 1.09 -8.80
N ILE A 170 -16.45 -0.13 -8.99
CA ILE A 170 -15.41 -0.41 -9.99
C ILE A 170 -16.02 -0.75 -11.37
N MET A 171 -17.26 -1.27 -11.38
CA MET A 171 -17.94 -1.69 -12.62
C MET A 171 -18.59 -0.52 -13.39
N VAL A 172 -18.70 0.65 -12.78
CA VAL A 172 -19.19 1.89 -13.42
C VAL A 172 -18.05 2.64 -14.08
#